data_44eca5277562c1de27e75208f4f312ab
#
_entry.id   44eca5277562c1de27e75208f4f312ab
#
_cell.length_a   1.000
_cell.length_b   1.000
_cell.length_c   1.000
_cell.angle_alpha   90.00
_cell.angle_beta   90.00
_cell.angle_gamma   90.00
#
_symmetry.space_group_name_H-M   'P 1'
#
loop_
_entity.id
_entity.type
_entity.pdbx_description
1 polymer ?
#
loop_
_entity_poly.entity_id
_entity_poly.type
_entity_poly.pdbx_seq_one_letter_code
_entity_poly.pdbx_strand_id
1 'polypeptide(L)'
;MNTTIRRETLPLLALDDYQLAATRYHAERPQAQLLIAGATGVPQGFYRRFAEHAASRGFNTMTLDYRGIGQSKPDSLRGFEMEYLDWAHLDLAAAVDQHRHAERPLFMIGHSFGGHAFGLLPNHDQVAGFYTFGTGAGWHGWMPKAEQVRVLAMWRVIGPLMTRYKGYLAWSKLGMGEDLPLGVYRQWKRWCRFPRYFFDDPQMPGLAERFTLGDR
;
A
#
# COMPACT_ATOMS: atom_id res chain seq x y z
N MET A 1 25.53 21.55 1.08
CA MET A 1 25.85 20.81 -0.16
C MET A 1 24.63 19.99 -0.54
N ASN A 2 24.07 20.25 -1.73
CA ASN A 2 22.91 19.49 -2.21
C ASN A 2 23.44 18.18 -2.82
N THR A 3 23.58 17.13 -2.01
CA THR A 3 24.02 15.83 -2.50
C THR A 3 22.88 15.24 -3.33
N THR A 4 23.09 15.10 -4.62
CA THR A 4 22.09 14.45 -5.49
C THR A 4 22.01 12.98 -5.12
N ILE A 5 20.86 12.55 -4.58
CA ILE A 5 20.62 11.15 -4.22
C ILE A 5 20.55 10.29 -5.49
N ARG A 6 21.37 9.24 -5.56
CA ARG A 6 21.32 8.26 -6.65
C ARG A 6 20.01 7.48 -6.55
N ARG A 7 19.26 7.48 -7.64
CA ARG A 7 18.03 6.70 -7.79
C ARG A 7 18.23 5.60 -8.82
N GLU A 8 17.64 4.45 -8.55
CA GLU A 8 17.66 3.29 -9.41
C GLU A 8 16.25 2.71 -9.49
N THR A 9 15.66 2.74 -10.68
CA THR A 9 14.41 2.01 -10.93
C THR A 9 14.74 0.56 -11.26
N LEU A 10 14.07 -0.36 -10.62
CA LEU A 10 14.30 -1.79 -10.77
C LEU A 10 12.97 -2.56 -10.84
N PRO A 11 12.94 -3.66 -11.61
CA PRO A 11 11.84 -4.60 -11.50
C PRO A 11 11.92 -5.32 -10.15
N LEU A 12 10.77 -5.53 -9.54
CA LEU A 12 10.61 -6.31 -8.33
C LEU A 12 9.60 -7.41 -8.64
N LEU A 13 9.96 -8.66 -8.43
CA LEU A 13 9.04 -9.78 -8.59
C LEU A 13 8.30 -10.00 -7.28
N ALA A 14 6.97 -9.94 -7.33
CA ALA A 14 6.11 -10.35 -6.23
C ALA A 14 6.22 -11.87 -5.98
N LEU A 15 5.68 -12.35 -4.88
CA LEU A 15 5.81 -13.77 -4.51
C LEU A 15 5.12 -14.75 -5.49
N ASP A 16 4.28 -14.25 -6.38
CA ASP A 16 3.59 -14.96 -7.45
C ASP A 16 4.12 -14.60 -8.84
N ASP A 17 5.36 -14.13 -8.92
CA ASP A 17 6.07 -13.72 -10.14
C ASP A 17 5.45 -12.52 -10.89
N TYR A 18 4.47 -11.81 -10.28
CA TYR A 18 3.97 -10.57 -10.87
C TYR A 18 5.06 -9.49 -10.85
N GLN A 19 5.30 -8.86 -12.00
CA GLN A 19 6.34 -7.83 -12.12
C GLN A 19 5.84 -6.49 -11.61
N LEU A 20 6.52 -5.95 -10.60
CA LEU A 20 6.28 -4.64 -10.00
C LEU A 20 7.39 -3.67 -10.40
N ALA A 21 7.07 -2.39 -10.38
CA ALA A 21 8.04 -1.31 -10.49
C ALA A 21 8.41 -0.80 -9.11
N ALA A 22 9.69 -0.80 -8.80
CA ALA A 22 10.25 -0.25 -7.57
C ALA A 22 11.34 0.78 -7.87
N THR A 23 11.58 1.68 -6.93
CA THR A 23 12.68 2.64 -6.98
C THR A 23 13.47 2.58 -5.70
N ARG A 24 14.77 2.39 -5.82
CA ARG A 24 15.73 2.44 -4.72
C ARG A 24 16.45 3.79 -4.72
N TYR A 25 16.52 4.40 -3.53
CA TYR A 25 17.23 5.64 -3.24
C TYR A 25 18.42 5.31 -2.37
N HIS A 26 19.62 5.51 -2.90
CA HIS A 26 20.85 5.07 -2.26
C HIS A 26 21.38 6.13 -1.32
N ALA A 27 21.56 5.76 -0.05
CA ALA A 27 22.31 6.57 0.90
C ALA A 27 23.81 6.47 0.61
N GLU A 28 24.53 7.57 0.78
CA GLU A 28 26.00 7.58 0.62
C GLU A 28 26.68 6.70 1.67
N ARG A 29 26.18 6.72 2.90
CA ARG A 29 26.65 5.89 4.03
C ARG A 29 25.44 5.21 4.68
N PRO A 30 25.01 4.06 4.15
CA PRO A 30 23.80 3.43 4.61
C PRO A 30 23.98 2.81 6.01
N GLN A 31 23.12 3.23 6.95
CA GLN A 31 23.04 2.72 8.32
C GLN A 31 21.87 1.72 8.47
N ALA A 32 20.81 1.89 7.68
CA ALA A 32 19.61 1.06 7.71
C ALA A 32 18.95 0.99 6.34
N GLN A 33 18.03 0.05 6.21
CA GLN A 33 17.10 -0.07 5.09
C GLN A 33 15.75 0.55 5.48
N LEU A 34 15.05 1.18 4.53
CA LEU A 34 13.72 1.73 4.74
C LEU A 34 12.80 1.34 3.58
N LEU A 35 11.68 0.69 3.87
CA LEU A 35 10.62 0.41 2.91
C LEU A 35 9.46 1.38 3.14
N ILE A 36 9.00 2.04 2.09
CA ILE A 36 7.83 2.92 2.14
C ILE A 36 6.64 2.18 1.49
N ALA A 37 5.69 1.79 2.32
CA ALA A 37 4.43 1.19 1.92
C ALA A 37 3.38 2.28 1.68
N GLY A 38 2.97 2.43 0.43
CA GLY A 38 2.11 3.51 -0.01
C GLY A 38 0.63 3.35 0.34
N ALA A 39 -0.13 4.42 0.15
CA ALA A 39 -1.58 4.44 0.30
C ALA A 39 -2.29 3.87 -0.92
N THR A 40 -3.57 3.56 -0.76
CA THR A 40 -4.44 3.07 -1.83
C THR A 40 -4.52 4.06 -2.99
N GLY A 41 -4.15 3.60 -4.19
CA GLY A 41 -4.23 4.41 -5.40
C GLY A 41 -3.23 5.56 -5.47
N VAL A 42 -2.18 5.52 -4.66
CA VAL A 42 -1.11 6.54 -4.67
C VAL A 42 0.16 5.92 -5.25
N PRO A 43 0.63 6.39 -6.42
CA PRO A 43 1.84 5.88 -7.04
C PRO A 43 3.09 6.24 -6.24
N GLN A 44 4.14 5.42 -6.35
CA GLN A 44 5.40 5.56 -5.61
C GLN A 44 6.06 6.94 -5.77
N GLY A 45 5.85 7.61 -6.90
CA GLY A 45 6.39 8.93 -7.17
C GLY A 45 5.95 10.01 -6.16
N PHE A 46 4.80 9.82 -5.50
CA PHE A 46 4.32 10.70 -4.43
C PHE A 46 5.30 10.75 -3.25
N TYR A 47 5.95 9.63 -2.94
CA TYR A 47 6.86 9.49 -1.79
C TYR A 47 8.29 9.88 -2.12
N ARG A 48 8.58 10.30 -3.34
CA ARG A 48 9.94 10.59 -3.82
C ARG A 48 10.72 11.55 -2.91
N ARG A 49 10.13 12.69 -2.56
CA ARG A 49 10.83 13.71 -1.73
C ARG A 49 11.18 13.18 -0.34
N PHE A 50 10.27 12.39 0.24
CA PHE A 50 10.50 11.75 1.52
C PHE A 50 11.61 10.69 1.41
N ALA A 51 11.58 9.86 0.37
CA ALA A 51 12.59 8.83 0.13
C ALA A 51 13.99 9.44 -0.11
N GLU A 52 14.08 10.52 -0.89
CA GLU A 52 15.33 11.28 -1.08
C GLU A 52 15.84 11.87 0.25
N HIS A 53 14.95 12.40 1.08
CA HIS A 53 15.32 12.91 2.40
C HIS A 53 15.82 11.78 3.31
N ALA A 54 15.11 10.65 3.37
CA ALA A 54 15.54 9.50 4.16
C ALA A 54 16.91 8.97 3.70
N ALA A 55 17.15 8.89 2.39
CA ALA A 55 18.44 8.51 1.85
C ALA A 55 19.55 9.48 2.25
N SER A 56 19.30 10.79 2.27
CA SER A 56 20.27 11.77 2.76
C SER A 56 20.59 11.63 4.26
N ARG A 57 19.76 10.90 5.00
CA ARG A 57 19.91 10.61 6.44
C ARG A 57 20.47 9.22 6.73
N GLY A 58 20.95 8.51 5.70
CA GLY A 58 21.59 7.19 5.87
C GLY A 58 20.65 6.00 5.74
N PHE A 59 19.42 6.18 5.22
CA PHE A 59 18.50 5.10 4.95
C PHE A 59 18.52 4.73 3.47
N ASN A 60 19.04 3.57 3.09
CA ASN A 60 18.73 3.04 1.77
C ASN A 60 17.22 2.83 1.67
N THR A 61 16.55 3.62 0.85
CA THR A 61 15.09 3.66 0.84
C THR A 61 14.54 2.99 -0.42
N MET A 62 13.49 2.20 -0.29
CA MET A 62 12.76 1.64 -1.41
C MET A 62 11.30 2.11 -1.39
N THR A 63 10.79 2.45 -2.55
CA THR A 63 9.37 2.65 -2.85
C THR A 63 8.95 1.70 -3.94
N LEU A 64 7.66 1.35 -4.03
CA LEU A 64 7.10 0.51 -5.09
C LEU A 64 5.71 0.98 -5.49
N ASP A 65 5.34 0.68 -6.72
CA ASP A 65 3.95 0.68 -7.15
C ASP A 65 3.37 -0.72 -6.91
N TYR A 66 2.25 -0.78 -6.19
CA TYR A 66 1.53 -2.04 -6.05
C TYR A 66 0.99 -2.52 -7.40
N ARG A 67 0.73 -3.82 -7.55
CA ARG A 67 0.07 -4.35 -8.74
C ARG A 67 -1.20 -3.58 -9.07
N GLY A 68 -1.34 -3.22 -10.32
CA GLY A 68 -2.47 -2.42 -10.81
C GLY A 68 -2.36 -0.91 -10.56
N ILE A 69 -1.25 -0.40 -9.98
CA ILE A 69 -1.00 1.02 -9.72
C ILE A 69 0.27 1.48 -10.45
N GLY A 70 0.28 2.73 -10.88
CA GLY A 70 1.45 3.39 -11.47
C GLY A 70 2.08 2.60 -12.59
N GLN A 71 3.37 2.31 -12.48
CA GLN A 71 4.15 1.54 -13.46
C GLN A 71 3.99 0.02 -13.32
N SER A 72 3.30 -0.46 -12.26
CA SER A 72 2.94 -1.86 -12.06
C SER A 72 1.54 -2.20 -12.60
N LYS A 73 0.97 -1.33 -13.45
CA LYS A 73 -0.31 -1.59 -14.13
C LYS A 73 -0.13 -2.58 -15.27
N PRO A 74 -1.08 -3.53 -15.44
CA PRO A 74 -1.22 -4.23 -16.70
C PRO A 74 -1.76 -3.28 -17.79
N ASP A 75 -1.76 -3.72 -19.03
CA ASP A 75 -2.30 -2.94 -20.16
C ASP A 75 -3.75 -2.50 -19.95
N SER A 76 -4.53 -3.28 -19.22
CA SER A 76 -5.91 -2.99 -18.86
C SER A 76 -6.24 -3.50 -17.47
N LEU A 77 -6.89 -2.66 -16.65
CA LEU A 77 -7.47 -3.09 -15.36
C LEU A 77 -8.80 -3.84 -15.53
N ARG A 78 -9.41 -3.82 -16.73
CA ARG A 78 -10.62 -4.60 -17.02
C ARG A 78 -10.25 -6.08 -17.09
N GLY A 79 -10.86 -6.88 -16.22
CA GLY A 79 -10.57 -8.32 -16.13
C GLY A 79 -9.25 -8.65 -15.41
N PHE A 80 -8.55 -7.66 -14.86
CA PHE A 80 -7.39 -7.92 -14.03
C PHE A 80 -7.84 -8.47 -12.67
N GLU A 81 -7.55 -9.75 -12.47
CA GLU A 81 -7.92 -10.48 -11.26
C GLU A 81 -6.83 -10.34 -10.21
N MET A 82 -7.21 -9.80 -9.07
CA MET A 82 -6.40 -9.66 -7.88
C MET A 82 -7.27 -9.27 -6.68
N GLU A 83 -6.76 -9.46 -5.48
CA GLU A 83 -7.38 -8.99 -4.25
C GLU A 83 -6.57 -7.85 -3.60
N TYR A 84 -7.21 -7.08 -2.75
CA TYR A 84 -6.54 -5.98 -2.03
C TYR A 84 -5.44 -6.49 -1.09
N LEU A 85 -5.64 -7.68 -0.53
CA LEU A 85 -4.66 -8.35 0.32
C LEU A 85 -3.38 -8.75 -0.41
N ASP A 86 -3.41 -8.92 -1.74
CA ASP A 86 -2.23 -9.28 -2.53
C ASP A 86 -1.13 -8.20 -2.41
N TRP A 87 -1.54 -6.94 -2.21
CA TRP A 87 -0.59 -5.86 -1.97
C TRP A 87 0.26 -6.07 -0.71
N ALA A 88 -0.31 -6.68 0.34
CA ALA A 88 0.42 -7.00 1.55
C ALA A 88 1.11 -8.37 1.46
N HIS A 89 0.34 -9.40 1.06
CA HIS A 89 0.78 -10.79 1.12
C HIS A 89 1.82 -11.14 0.05
N LEU A 90 1.77 -10.46 -1.11
CA LEU A 90 2.61 -10.80 -2.27
C LEU A 90 3.57 -9.65 -2.60
N ASP A 91 3.07 -8.43 -2.78
CA ASP A 91 3.87 -7.31 -3.27
C ASP A 91 4.83 -6.77 -2.18
N LEU A 92 4.29 -6.37 -1.02
CA LEU A 92 5.11 -5.86 0.08
C LEU A 92 5.97 -6.95 0.72
N ALA A 93 5.46 -8.18 0.82
CA ALA A 93 6.25 -9.29 1.32
C ALA A 93 7.50 -9.51 0.47
N ALA A 94 7.37 -9.51 -0.86
CA ALA A 94 8.52 -9.60 -1.76
C ALA A 94 9.46 -8.38 -1.63
N ALA A 95 8.89 -7.17 -1.43
CA ALA A 95 9.69 -5.97 -1.21
C ALA A 95 10.52 -6.04 0.09
N VAL A 96 9.94 -6.57 1.17
CA VAL A 96 10.65 -6.84 2.43
C VAL A 96 11.82 -7.79 2.18
N ASP A 97 11.57 -8.93 1.53
CA ASP A 97 12.61 -9.93 1.27
C ASP A 97 13.75 -9.39 0.38
N GLN A 98 13.42 -8.59 -0.64
CA GLN A 98 14.42 -8.06 -1.58
C GLN A 98 15.15 -6.82 -1.06
N HIS A 99 14.57 -6.11 -0.07
CA HIS A 99 15.19 -4.89 0.47
C HIS A 99 15.93 -5.09 1.78
N ARG A 100 15.75 -6.21 2.46
CA ARG A 100 16.51 -6.55 3.67
C ARG A 100 18.02 -6.64 3.40
N HIS A 101 18.80 -6.46 4.45
CA HIS A 101 20.25 -6.56 4.41
C HIS A 101 20.75 -7.31 5.65
N ALA A 102 21.73 -8.17 5.51
CA ALA A 102 22.20 -9.02 6.58
C ALA A 102 22.71 -8.26 7.82
N GLU A 103 23.34 -7.10 7.59
CA GLU A 103 24.02 -6.33 8.65
C GLU A 103 23.30 -5.03 9.02
N ARG A 104 22.16 -4.72 8.40
CA ARG A 104 21.44 -3.46 8.62
C ARG A 104 19.98 -3.71 8.88
N PRO A 105 19.40 -3.08 9.93
CA PRO A 105 17.99 -3.23 10.21
C PRO A 105 17.13 -2.69 9.06
N LEU A 106 16.00 -3.35 8.81
CA LEU A 106 14.96 -2.87 7.91
C LEU A 106 13.88 -2.19 8.74
N PHE A 107 13.58 -0.95 8.43
CA PHE A 107 12.43 -0.22 8.94
C PHE A 107 11.37 -0.09 7.85
N MET A 108 10.11 0.07 8.28
CA MET A 108 9.00 0.29 7.36
C MET A 108 8.19 1.52 7.77
N ILE A 109 7.80 2.32 6.78
CA ILE A 109 6.86 3.43 6.96
C ILE A 109 5.62 3.12 6.15
N GLY A 110 4.46 3.12 6.82
CA GLY A 110 3.17 2.87 6.20
C GLY A 110 2.30 4.12 6.13
N HIS A 111 1.80 4.43 4.94
CA HIS A 111 0.78 5.45 4.74
C HIS A 111 -0.57 4.82 4.43
N SER A 112 -1.60 5.15 5.23
CA SER A 112 -2.97 4.64 5.02
C SER A 112 -3.01 3.10 4.93
N PHE A 113 -3.32 2.52 3.77
CA PHE A 113 -3.26 1.07 3.56
C PHE A 113 -1.89 0.47 3.94
N GLY A 114 -0.78 1.14 3.57
CA GLY A 114 0.55 0.68 3.94
C GLY A 114 0.76 0.54 5.45
N GLY A 115 0.04 1.32 6.25
CA GLY A 115 0.02 1.17 7.70
C GLY A 115 -0.74 -0.07 8.17
N HIS A 116 -1.85 -0.39 7.54
CA HIS A 116 -2.56 -1.65 7.80
C HIS A 116 -1.78 -2.87 7.31
N ALA A 117 -1.04 -2.72 6.22
CA ALA A 117 -0.33 -3.82 5.58
C ALA A 117 0.72 -4.47 6.48
N PHE A 118 1.33 -3.73 7.43
CA PHE A 118 2.33 -4.29 8.34
C PHE A 118 1.84 -5.55 9.07
N GLY A 119 0.69 -5.50 9.72
CA GLY A 119 0.12 -6.65 10.42
C GLY A 119 -0.42 -7.76 9.50
N LEU A 120 -0.49 -7.49 8.18
CA LEU A 120 -0.87 -8.48 7.15
C LEU A 120 0.35 -9.17 6.54
N LEU A 121 1.56 -8.62 6.70
CA LEU A 121 2.79 -9.19 6.13
C LEU A 121 3.08 -10.57 6.70
N PRO A 122 3.33 -11.59 5.88
CA PRO A 122 3.75 -12.92 6.34
C PRO A 122 5.15 -12.90 6.95
N ASN A 123 6.00 -11.93 6.58
CA ASN A 123 7.39 -11.77 6.99
C ASN A 123 7.64 -10.47 7.77
N HIS A 124 6.64 -10.02 8.55
CA HIS A 124 6.74 -8.82 9.37
C HIS A 124 7.85 -8.88 10.44
N ASP A 125 8.23 -10.08 10.87
CA ASP A 125 9.33 -10.35 11.80
C ASP A 125 10.71 -9.91 11.28
N GLN A 126 10.84 -9.70 9.98
CA GLN A 126 12.05 -9.17 9.35
C GLN A 126 12.16 -7.64 9.43
N VAL A 127 11.11 -6.97 9.90
CA VAL A 127 11.05 -5.51 10.05
C VAL A 127 11.38 -5.12 11.47
N ALA A 128 12.52 -4.44 11.67
CA ALA A 128 13.03 -4.05 12.98
C ALA A 128 12.22 -2.95 13.68
N GLY A 129 11.46 -2.17 12.92
CA GLY A 129 10.59 -1.14 13.45
C GLY A 129 9.67 -0.56 12.38
N PHE A 130 8.51 -0.12 12.84
CA PHE A 130 7.43 0.35 11.97
C PHE A 130 6.85 1.67 12.46
N TYR A 131 6.58 2.57 11.52
CA TYR A 131 5.88 3.83 11.79
C TYR A 131 4.76 4.01 10.78
N THR A 132 3.60 4.47 11.24
CA THR A 132 2.44 4.68 10.38
C THR A 132 1.84 6.06 10.53
N PHE A 133 1.30 6.60 9.45
CA PHE A 133 0.54 7.84 9.45
C PHE A 133 -0.63 7.78 8.46
N GLY A 134 -1.69 8.52 8.80
CA GLY A 134 -2.91 8.54 7.99
C GLY A 134 -3.62 7.18 7.91
N THR A 135 -3.33 6.26 8.84
CA THR A 135 -3.93 4.92 8.90
C THR A 135 -5.15 4.95 9.80
N GLY A 136 -6.26 4.45 9.32
CA GLY A 136 -7.51 4.43 10.09
C GLY A 136 -8.61 3.65 9.39
N ALA A 137 -9.66 3.32 10.16
CA ALA A 137 -10.85 2.67 9.63
C ALA A 137 -11.66 3.63 8.75
N GLY A 138 -11.96 3.22 7.54
CA GLY A 138 -12.75 4.02 6.58
C GLY A 138 -14.27 3.95 6.81
N TRP A 139 -14.72 3.61 8.01
CA TRP A 139 -16.13 3.51 8.32
C TRP A 139 -16.79 4.89 8.39
N HIS A 140 -17.86 5.06 7.62
CA HIS A 140 -18.56 6.34 7.50
C HIS A 140 -19.13 6.86 8.84
N GLY A 141 -19.41 5.96 9.80
CA GLY A 141 -19.97 6.35 11.10
C GLY A 141 -19.05 7.23 11.96
N TRP A 142 -17.73 7.21 11.70
CA TRP A 142 -16.78 8.11 12.38
C TRP A 142 -16.65 9.49 11.72
N MET A 143 -17.29 9.70 10.56
CA MET A 143 -17.15 10.92 9.77
C MET A 143 -18.25 11.95 10.07
N PRO A 144 -18.02 13.24 9.82
CA PRO A 144 -19.07 14.26 9.84
C PRO A 144 -20.20 13.91 8.86
N LYS A 145 -21.45 14.36 9.15
CA LYS A 145 -22.65 14.01 8.36
C LYS A 145 -22.51 14.24 6.85
N ALA A 146 -21.91 15.35 6.45
CA ALA A 146 -21.70 15.67 5.04
C ALA A 146 -20.78 14.65 4.36
N GLU A 147 -19.70 14.24 5.03
CA GLU A 147 -18.78 13.24 4.51
C GLU A 147 -19.42 11.84 4.49
N GLN A 148 -20.27 11.51 5.48
CA GLN A 148 -21.04 10.26 5.45
C GLN A 148 -21.83 10.14 4.14
N VAL A 149 -22.56 11.20 3.76
CA VAL A 149 -23.38 11.20 2.54
C VAL A 149 -22.50 11.01 1.31
N ARG A 150 -21.37 11.72 1.22
CA ARG A 150 -20.43 11.61 0.09
C ARG A 150 -19.84 10.20 -0.04
N VAL A 151 -19.37 9.64 1.08
CA VAL A 151 -18.77 8.29 1.13
C VAL A 151 -19.82 7.23 0.81
N LEU A 152 -21.03 7.35 1.36
CA LEU A 152 -22.11 6.42 1.05
C LEU A 152 -22.55 6.50 -0.42
N ALA A 153 -22.66 7.70 -1.00
CA ALA A 153 -22.93 7.87 -2.42
C ALA A 153 -21.86 7.21 -3.28
N MET A 154 -20.57 7.40 -2.90
CA MET A 154 -19.44 6.75 -3.57
C MET A 154 -19.54 5.22 -3.52
N TRP A 155 -19.78 4.65 -2.33
CA TRP A 155 -19.80 3.19 -2.18
C TRP A 155 -21.07 2.52 -2.71
N ARG A 156 -22.22 3.20 -2.68
CA ARG A 156 -23.53 2.60 -3.02
C ARG A 156 -24.01 2.90 -4.42
N VAL A 157 -23.56 3.99 -5.03
CA VAL A 157 -24.04 4.46 -6.35
C VAL A 157 -22.90 4.59 -7.34
N ILE A 158 -21.98 5.53 -7.11
CA ILE A 158 -20.94 5.88 -8.08
C ILE A 158 -20.02 4.70 -8.38
N GLY A 159 -19.46 4.10 -7.34
CA GLY A 159 -18.54 2.97 -7.48
C GLY A 159 -19.17 1.75 -8.16
N PRO A 160 -20.36 1.28 -7.76
CA PRO A 160 -21.05 0.18 -8.46
C PRO A 160 -21.33 0.47 -9.93
N LEU A 161 -21.83 1.66 -10.27
CA LEU A 161 -22.08 2.05 -11.65
C LEU A 161 -20.79 2.08 -12.46
N MET A 162 -19.75 2.71 -11.92
CA MET A 162 -18.45 2.82 -12.56
C MET A 162 -17.81 1.46 -12.79
N THR A 163 -17.79 0.59 -11.77
CA THR A 163 -17.19 -0.75 -11.89
C THR A 163 -17.99 -1.67 -12.80
N ARG A 164 -19.32 -1.55 -12.84
CA ARG A 164 -20.16 -2.29 -13.79
C ARG A 164 -19.84 -1.91 -15.25
N TYR A 165 -19.58 -0.64 -15.52
CA TYR A 165 -19.34 -0.14 -16.86
C TYR A 165 -17.90 -0.33 -17.32
N LYS A 166 -16.93 -0.01 -16.45
CA LYS A 166 -15.50 -0.05 -16.75
C LYS A 166 -14.83 -1.38 -16.42
N GLY A 167 -15.37 -2.15 -15.48
CA GLY A 167 -14.73 -3.35 -14.94
C GLY A 167 -13.69 -3.07 -13.85
N TYR A 168 -13.49 -1.81 -13.48
CA TYR A 168 -12.59 -1.33 -12.43
C TYR A 168 -13.07 0.02 -11.90
N LEU A 169 -12.53 0.50 -10.78
CA LEU A 169 -12.87 1.81 -10.23
C LEU A 169 -12.03 2.91 -10.90
N ALA A 170 -12.62 3.62 -11.85
CA ALA A 170 -11.93 4.66 -12.63
C ALA A 170 -11.81 6.00 -11.87
N TRP A 171 -11.07 6.01 -10.76
CA TRP A 171 -10.91 7.14 -9.85
C TRP A 171 -10.21 8.34 -10.48
N SER A 172 -9.33 8.10 -11.44
CA SER A 172 -8.68 9.16 -12.20
C SER A 172 -9.67 10.10 -12.88
N LYS A 173 -10.84 9.58 -13.31
CA LYS A 173 -11.92 10.38 -13.90
C LYS A 173 -12.61 11.32 -12.91
N LEU A 174 -12.46 11.08 -11.61
CA LEU A 174 -13.00 11.91 -10.53
C LEU A 174 -11.92 12.79 -9.89
N GLY A 175 -10.69 12.76 -10.37
CA GLY A 175 -9.56 13.49 -9.78
C GLY A 175 -9.16 12.99 -8.38
N MET A 176 -9.50 11.73 -8.03
CA MET A 176 -9.32 11.17 -6.70
C MET A 176 -8.09 10.26 -6.56
N GLY A 177 -7.22 10.20 -7.56
CA GLY A 177 -6.03 9.37 -7.57
C GLY A 177 -6.00 8.42 -8.78
N GLU A 178 -5.26 7.34 -8.66
CA GLU A 178 -5.13 6.30 -9.67
C GLU A 178 -6.37 5.41 -9.75
N ASP A 179 -6.61 4.86 -10.93
CA ASP A 179 -7.65 3.85 -11.12
C ASP A 179 -7.34 2.59 -10.32
N LEU A 180 -8.35 1.98 -9.71
CA LEU A 180 -8.17 0.82 -8.84
C LEU A 180 -8.71 -0.46 -9.47
N PRO A 181 -7.97 -1.58 -9.39
CA PRO A 181 -8.48 -2.89 -9.74
C PRO A 181 -9.80 -3.22 -9.05
N LEU A 182 -10.65 -4.02 -9.70
CA LEU A 182 -11.98 -4.36 -9.20
C LEU A 182 -11.91 -5.08 -7.83
N GLY A 183 -10.93 -5.97 -7.64
CA GLY A 183 -10.74 -6.67 -6.38
C GLY A 183 -10.42 -5.72 -5.22
N VAL A 184 -9.52 -4.74 -5.45
CA VAL A 184 -9.22 -3.68 -4.47
C VAL A 184 -10.48 -2.93 -4.07
N TYR A 185 -11.26 -2.46 -5.05
CA TYR A 185 -12.51 -1.75 -4.79
C TYR A 185 -13.50 -2.58 -3.97
N ARG A 186 -13.69 -3.85 -4.33
CA ARG A 186 -14.65 -4.75 -3.66
C ARG A 186 -14.28 -5.02 -2.21
N GLN A 187 -13.03 -5.36 -1.94
CA GLN A 187 -12.53 -5.62 -0.59
C GLN A 187 -12.55 -4.36 0.27
N TRP A 188 -12.03 -3.25 -0.26
CA TRP A 188 -12.02 -1.97 0.46
C TRP A 188 -13.42 -1.49 0.82
N LYS A 189 -14.35 -1.51 -0.15
CA LYS A 189 -15.77 -1.21 0.08
C LYS A 189 -16.37 -2.10 1.17
N ARG A 190 -16.01 -3.38 1.20
CA ARG A 190 -16.50 -4.32 2.22
C ARG A 190 -15.99 -3.94 3.60
N TRP A 191 -14.71 -3.69 3.74
CA TRP A 191 -14.11 -3.31 5.02
C TRP A 191 -14.62 -1.99 5.57
N CYS A 192 -14.87 -1.00 4.71
CA CYS A 192 -15.45 0.28 5.10
C CYS A 192 -16.91 0.20 5.62
N ARG A 193 -17.55 -0.97 5.61
CA ARG A 193 -18.86 -1.19 6.23
C ARG A 193 -18.78 -1.39 7.74
N PHE A 194 -17.61 -1.74 8.25
CA PHE A 194 -17.40 -2.13 9.64
C PHE A 194 -16.66 -1.06 10.44
N PRO A 195 -17.10 -0.79 11.71
CA PRO A 195 -16.46 0.20 12.56
C PRO A 195 -14.96 -0.03 12.77
N ARG A 196 -14.52 -1.28 12.94
CA ARG A 196 -13.13 -1.66 13.10
C ARG A 196 -12.50 -2.17 11.80
N TYR A 197 -13.05 -1.77 10.64
CA TYR A 197 -12.49 -2.10 9.32
C TYR A 197 -12.47 -3.62 9.09
N PHE A 198 -11.37 -4.18 8.55
CA PHE A 198 -11.25 -5.61 8.29
C PHE A 198 -11.23 -6.49 9.56
N PHE A 199 -11.01 -5.92 10.73
CA PHE A 199 -11.06 -6.67 12.01
C PHE A 199 -12.48 -7.15 12.36
N ASP A 200 -13.51 -6.49 11.85
CA ASP A 200 -14.91 -6.89 12.03
C ASP A 200 -15.45 -7.69 10.84
N ASP A 201 -14.63 -7.96 9.81
CA ASP A 201 -15.06 -8.69 8.63
C ASP A 201 -15.18 -10.19 8.93
N PRO A 202 -16.38 -10.78 8.91
CA PRO A 202 -16.57 -12.20 9.19
C PRO A 202 -15.93 -13.14 8.16
N GLN A 203 -15.53 -12.61 6.99
CA GLN A 203 -14.79 -13.39 5.99
C GLN A 203 -13.27 -13.40 6.26
N MET A 204 -12.81 -12.69 7.29
CA MET A 204 -11.40 -12.60 7.68
C MET A 204 -11.21 -12.97 9.16
N PRO A 205 -11.65 -14.19 9.58
CA PRO A 205 -11.50 -14.61 10.97
C PRO A 205 -10.02 -14.72 11.36
N GLY A 206 -9.70 -14.39 12.60
CA GLY A 206 -8.33 -14.50 13.14
C GLY A 206 -7.38 -13.40 12.68
N LEU A 207 -7.83 -12.44 11.85
CA LEU A 207 -6.94 -11.38 11.37
C LEU A 207 -6.45 -10.48 12.51
N ALA A 208 -7.30 -10.18 13.49
CA ALA A 208 -6.93 -9.38 14.65
C ALA A 208 -5.78 -10.01 15.45
N GLU A 209 -5.73 -11.35 15.53
CA GLU A 209 -4.69 -12.08 16.24
C GLU A 209 -3.29 -11.86 15.61
N ARG A 210 -3.22 -11.70 14.30
CA ARG A 210 -1.96 -11.44 13.59
C ARG A 210 -1.35 -10.09 13.99
N PHE A 211 -2.18 -9.11 14.33
CA PHE A 211 -1.72 -7.78 14.75
C PHE A 211 -1.22 -7.77 16.20
N THR A 212 -1.59 -8.74 17.03
CA THR A 212 -1.10 -8.87 18.42
C THR A 212 0.24 -9.60 18.53
N LEU A 213 0.66 -10.30 17.48
CA LEU A 213 1.96 -11.00 17.44
C LEU A 213 3.16 -10.05 17.25
N GLY A 214 2.91 -8.79 16.92
CA GLY A 214 3.95 -7.77 16.77
C GLY A 214 4.47 -7.15 18.06
N ASP A 215 3.94 -7.53 19.21
CA ASP A 215 4.30 -6.99 20.54
C ASP A 215 5.39 -7.82 21.26
N ARG A 216 6.20 -8.61 20.54
CA ARG A 216 7.26 -9.45 21.14
C ARG A 216 8.64 -9.01 20.69
#